data_21c07f2ebebb07eca2c9710dafcc59a5
#
_entry.id   21c07f2ebebb07eca2c9710dafcc59a5
#
_cell.length_a   1.000
_cell.length_b   1.000
_cell.length_c   1.000
_cell.angle_alpha   90.00
_cell.angle_beta   90.00
_cell.angle_gamma   90.00
#
_symmetry.space_group_name_H-M   'P 1'
#
loop_
_entity.id
_entity.type
_entity.pdbx_description
1 polymer ?
#
loop_
_entity_poly.entity_id
_entity_poly.type
_entity_poly.pdbx_seq_one_letter_code
_entity_poly.pdbx_strand_id
1 'polypeptide(L)'
;MIYLPDTNVWSRYLRGRDEDLPLRARVEAALADCRLSAIALMELEYGAEKSPHVPAFRLRITRLKEIVPAVAPFGTVAAYHAGFVRAWLARLKPNAQPIGPYDALLAGHALSLGAVFVTGNTAEFSRVPGLAVEDWRAAVGRKLRE
;
A
#
# COMPACT_ATOMS: atom_id res chain seq x y z
N MET A 1 4.62 -10.18 12.10
CA MET A 1 3.85 -9.99 10.86
C MET A 1 4.27 -8.68 10.21
N ILE A 2 4.47 -8.71 8.91
CA ILE A 2 4.89 -7.52 8.16
C ILE A 2 3.72 -7.02 7.33
N TYR A 3 3.59 -5.70 7.23
CA TYR A 3 2.56 -5.03 6.45
C TYR A 3 3.20 -4.22 5.33
N LEU A 4 2.59 -4.28 4.15
CA LEU A 4 2.99 -3.45 3.02
C LEU A 4 1.81 -2.61 2.59
N PRO A 5 1.69 -1.38 3.12
CA PRO A 5 0.62 -0.48 2.70
C PRO A 5 0.81 -0.03 1.26
N ASP A 6 -0.31 0.14 0.55
CA ASP A 6 -0.27 0.70 -0.79
C ASP A 6 -0.01 2.21 -0.76
N THR A 7 0.21 2.79 -1.92
CA THR A 7 0.54 4.21 -2.04
C THR A 7 -0.56 5.09 -1.47
N ASN A 8 -1.82 4.71 -1.67
CA ASN A 8 -2.94 5.53 -1.19
C ASN A 8 -3.00 5.57 0.34
N VAL A 9 -2.67 4.47 1.01
CA VAL A 9 -2.58 4.44 2.47
C VAL A 9 -1.52 5.40 2.97
N TRP A 10 -0.32 5.34 2.39
CA TRP A 10 0.75 6.26 2.76
C TRP A 10 0.40 7.71 2.46
N SER A 11 -0.21 7.96 1.30
CA SER A 11 -0.62 9.30 0.91
C SER A 11 -1.61 9.90 1.92
N ARG A 12 -2.61 9.13 2.34
CA ARG A 12 -3.58 9.56 3.35
C ARG A 12 -2.91 9.80 4.70
N TYR A 13 -2.01 8.91 5.07
CA TYR A 13 -1.24 9.08 6.31
C TYR A 13 -0.48 10.40 6.32
N LEU A 14 0.17 10.73 5.22
CA LEU A 14 0.97 11.95 5.11
C LEU A 14 0.12 13.22 5.07
N ARG A 15 -1.08 13.17 4.49
CA ARG A 15 -1.95 14.33 4.41
C ARG A 15 -2.52 14.76 5.76
N GLY A 16 -2.74 13.81 6.65
CA GLY A 16 -3.18 14.11 8.01
C GLY A 16 -4.56 14.73 8.13
N ARG A 17 -5.49 14.38 7.24
CA ARG A 17 -6.87 14.89 7.31
C ARG A 17 -7.66 14.21 8.42
N ASP A 18 -8.65 14.91 8.97
CA ASP A 18 -9.48 14.39 10.05
C ASP A 18 -10.20 13.10 9.66
N GLU A 19 -10.66 12.99 8.42
CA GLU A 19 -11.34 11.80 7.92
C GLU A 19 -10.44 10.58 7.91
N ASP A 20 -9.12 10.76 7.93
CA ASP A 20 -8.14 9.70 7.90
C ASP A 20 -7.57 9.34 9.28
N LEU A 21 -8.14 9.88 10.37
CA LEU A 21 -7.67 9.59 11.72
C LEU A 21 -7.65 8.10 12.05
N PRO A 22 -8.70 7.29 11.72
CA PRO A 22 -8.64 5.86 11.99
C PRO A 22 -7.50 5.15 11.24
N LEU A 23 -7.28 5.52 9.98
CA LEU A 23 -6.18 4.96 9.19
C LEU A 23 -4.82 5.36 9.79
N ARG A 24 -4.68 6.63 10.17
CA ARG A 24 -3.43 7.10 10.77
C ARG A 24 -3.10 6.37 12.05
N ALA A 25 -4.11 6.13 12.89
CA ALA A 25 -3.92 5.42 14.14
C ALA A 25 -3.43 3.98 13.89
N ARG A 26 -3.99 3.33 12.87
CA ARG A 26 -3.58 1.97 12.54
C ARG A 26 -2.16 1.91 11.98
N VAL A 27 -1.79 2.87 11.13
CA VAL A 27 -0.43 2.96 10.60
C VAL A 27 0.55 3.16 11.76
N GLU A 28 0.25 4.09 12.67
CA GLU A 28 1.16 4.38 13.78
C GLU A 28 1.29 3.20 14.74
N ALA A 29 0.19 2.49 15.00
CA ALA A 29 0.24 1.31 15.86
C ALA A 29 1.05 0.16 15.25
N ALA A 30 1.07 0.03 13.93
CA ALA A 30 1.77 -1.03 13.23
C ALA A 30 3.09 -0.59 12.59
N LEU A 31 3.54 0.63 12.86
CA LEU A 31 4.65 1.25 12.13
C LEU A 31 5.91 0.41 12.13
N ALA A 32 6.25 -0.21 13.26
CA ALA A 32 7.44 -1.05 13.37
C ALA A 32 7.38 -2.27 12.44
N ASP A 33 6.19 -2.70 12.06
CA ASP A 33 5.97 -3.85 11.20
C ASP A 33 5.66 -3.45 9.75
N CYS A 34 5.59 -2.15 9.46
CA CYS A 34 5.36 -1.66 8.11
C CYS A 34 6.66 -1.58 7.32
N ARG A 35 6.54 -1.82 6.02
CA ARG A 35 7.63 -1.57 5.06
C ARG A 35 7.13 -0.64 3.98
N LEU A 36 7.96 0.30 3.59
CA LEU A 36 7.65 1.21 2.48
C LEU A 36 8.19 0.60 1.20
N SER A 37 7.29 0.20 0.31
CA SER A 37 7.70 -0.33 -0.99
C SER A 37 8.39 0.76 -1.81
N ALA A 38 9.46 0.40 -2.51
CA ALA A 38 10.12 1.30 -3.45
C ALA A 38 9.16 1.80 -4.53
N ILE A 39 8.18 0.97 -4.92
CA ILE A 39 7.14 1.37 -5.88
C ILE A 39 6.24 2.46 -5.28
N ALA A 40 5.80 2.27 -4.04
CA ALA A 40 5.00 3.30 -3.36
C ALA A 40 5.81 4.58 -3.18
N LEU A 41 7.08 4.45 -2.82
CA LEU A 41 7.96 5.62 -2.70
C LEU A 41 8.05 6.39 -4.02
N MET A 42 8.21 5.68 -5.14
CA MET A 42 8.23 6.32 -6.46
C MET A 42 6.95 7.10 -6.72
N GLU A 43 5.80 6.51 -6.39
CA GLU A 43 4.53 7.20 -6.62
C GLU A 43 4.38 8.43 -5.71
N LEU A 44 4.87 8.36 -4.47
CA LEU A 44 4.88 9.52 -3.58
C LEU A 44 5.80 10.62 -4.10
N GLU A 45 6.99 10.26 -4.61
CA GLU A 45 7.91 11.22 -5.20
C GLU A 45 7.30 11.87 -6.45
N TYR A 46 6.64 11.08 -7.29
CA TYR A 46 5.95 11.60 -8.46
C TYR A 46 4.86 12.60 -8.04
N GLY A 47 4.07 12.24 -7.04
CA GLY A 47 3.03 13.13 -6.52
C GLY A 47 3.59 14.44 -5.96
N ALA A 48 4.74 14.36 -5.28
CA ALA A 48 5.41 15.54 -4.75
C ALA A 48 5.86 16.48 -5.87
N GLU A 49 6.47 15.93 -6.93
CA GLU A 49 6.94 16.73 -8.07
C GLU A 49 5.80 17.43 -8.80
N LYS A 50 4.63 16.83 -8.83
CA LYS A 50 3.45 17.43 -9.47
C LYS A 50 2.71 18.40 -8.56
N SER A 51 3.04 18.43 -7.27
CA SER A 51 2.36 19.28 -6.30
C SER A 51 2.73 20.75 -6.48
N PRO A 52 1.83 21.70 -6.19
CA PRO A 52 2.19 23.11 -6.08
C PRO A 52 3.06 23.42 -4.86
N HIS A 53 3.23 22.44 -3.93
CA HIS A 53 3.97 22.62 -2.68
C HIS A 53 5.11 21.59 -2.56
N VAL A 54 5.97 21.54 -3.57
CA VAL A 54 7.04 20.54 -3.67
C VAL A 54 7.91 20.44 -2.41
N PRO A 55 8.46 21.56 -1.86
CA PRO A 55 9.30 21.43 -0.66
C PRO A 55 8.61 20.81 0.53
N ALA A 56 7.33 21.13 0.76
CA ALA A 56 6.58 20.60 1.88
C ALA A 56 6.35 19.09 1.73
N PHE A 57 6.01 18.63 0.53
CA PHE A 57 5.82 17.21 0.27
C PHE A 57 7.12 16.44 0.39
N ARG A 58 8.22 16.99 -0.12
CA ARG A 58 9.52 16.33 0.00
C ARG A 58 9.93 16.16 1.45
N LEU A 59 9.66 17.16 2.29
CA LEU A 59 9.94 17.04 3.72
C LEU A 59 9.14 15.91 4.36
N ARG A 60 7.85 15.77 4.00
CA ARG A 60 7.02 14.69 4.51
C ARG A 60 7.55 13.32 4.09
N ILE A 61 7.97 13.18 2.84
CA ILE A 61 8.56 11.93 2.34
C ILE A 61 9.86 11.61 3.07
N THR A 62 10.70 12.60 3.27
CA THR A 62 11.96 12.43 4.02
C THR A 62 11.67 11.91 5.43
N ARG A 63 10.70 12.51 6.10
CA ARG A 63 10.31 12.07 7.44
C ARG A 63 9.73 10.66 7.45
N LEU A 64 8.94 10.32 6.44
CA LEU A 64 8.39 8.96 6.32
C LEU A 64 9.52 7.94 6.22
N LYS A 65 10.53 8.20 5.40
CA LYS A 65 11.69 7.31 5.25
C LYS A 65 12.46 7.14 6.56
N GLU A 66 12.43 8.14 7.43
CA GLU A 66 13.12 8.07 8.71
C GLU A 66 12.35 7.24 9.74
N ILE A 67 11.02 7.26 9.70
CA ILE A 67 10.22 6.58 10.72
C ILE A 67 9.87 5.13 10.37
N VAL A 68 9.83 4.76 9.08
CA VAL A 68 9.62 3.35 8.72
C VAL A 68 10.93 2.58 8.92
N PRO A 69 10.84 1.29 9.31
CA PRO A 69 12.05 0.49 9.52
C PRO A 69 12.90 0.33 8.26
N ALA A 70 12.27 0.25 7.10
CA ALA A 70 13.00 0.08 5.85
C ALA A 70 12.14 0.47 4.64
N VAL A 71 12.84 0.93 3.60
CA VAL A 71 12.30 0.99 2.24
C VAL A 71 12.63 -0.36 1.61
N ALA A 72 11.60 -1.10 1.23
CA ALA A 72 11.79 -2.42 0.64
C ALA A 72 12.09 -2.30 -0.85
N PRO A 73 13.24 -2.78 -1.33
CA PRO A 73 13.56 -2.75 -2.76
C PRO A 73 12.67 -3.70 -3.54
N PHE A 74 12.31 -3.30 -4.76
CA PHE A 74 11.53 -4.13 -5.66
C PHE A 74 12.51 -4.93 -6.53
N GLY A 75 12.79 -6.16 -6.12
CA GLY A 75 13.78 -7.00 -6.79
C GLY A 75 13.16 -8.08 -7.68
N THR A 76 13.97 -9.08 -8.03
CA THR A 76 13.55 -10.13 -8.98
C THR A 76 12.43 -11.00 -8.44
N VAL A 77 12.44 -11.30 -7.14
CA VAL A 77 11.36 -12.08 -6.53
C VAL A 77 10.05 -11.30 -6.54
N ALA A 78 10.10 -10.01 -6.21
CA ALA A 78 8.93 -9.15 -6.32
C ALA A 78 8.42 -9.08 -7.75
N ALA A 79 9.32 -8.98 -8.73
CA ALA A 79 8.95 -8.95 -10.15
C ALA A 79 8.22 -10.23 -10.57
N TYR A 80 8.70 -11.40 -10.12
CA TYR A 80 8.04 -12.66 -10.40
C TYR A 80 6.61 -12.68 -9.87
N HIS A 81 6.42 -12.30 -8.61
CA HIS A 81 5.09 -12.29 -8.00
C HIS A 81 4.18 -11.22 -8.62
N ALA A 82 4.72 -10.08 -8.99
CA ALA A 82 3.94 -9.05 -9.67
C ALA A 82 3.43 -9.52 -11.02
N GLY A 83 4.26 -10.26 -11.76
CA GLY A 83 3.85 -10.88 -13.02
C GLY A 83 2.71 -11.87 -12.80
N PHE A 84 2.82 -12.69 -11.77
CA PHE A 84 1.76 -13.63 -11.39
C PHE A 84 0.46 -12.90 -11.07
N VAL A 85 0.51 -11.85 -10.24
CA VAL A 85 -0.68 -11.09 -9.86
C VAL A 85 -1.37 -10.49 -11.08
N ARG A 86 -0.60 -9.85 -11.96
CA ARG A 86 -1.15 -9.26 -13.17
C ARG A 86 -1.83 -10.29 -14.07
N ALA A 87 -1.19 -11.44 -14.26
CA ALA A 87 -1.76 -12.50 -15.08
C ALA A 87 -3.04 -13.08 -14.43
N TRP A 88 -3.02 -13.26 -13.12
CA TRP A 88 -4.18 -13.78 -12.40
C TRP A 88 -5.38 -12.86 -12.53
N LEU A 89 -5.17 -11.56 -12.27
CA LEU A 89 -6.25 -10.57 -12.36
C LEU A 89 -6.78 -10.45 -13.79
N ALA A 90 -5.91 -10.56 -14.79
CA ALA A 90 -6.34 -10.52 -16.19
C ALA A 90 -7.25 -11.70 -16.55
N ARG A 91 -7.04 -12.86 -15.93
CA ARG A 91 -7.88 -14.04 -16.17
C ARG A 91 -9.25 -13.93 -15.57
N LEU A 92 -9.46 -13.03 -14.61
CA LEU A 92 -10.77 -12.85 -13.97
C LEU A 92 -11.70 -12.00 -14.83
N LYS A 93 -11.23 -11.45 -15.94
CA LYS A 93 -12.07 -10.70 -16.87
C LYS A 93 -13.20 -11.58 -17.41
N PRO A 94 -14.35 -10.99 -17.80
CA PRO A 94 -14.63 -9.55 -17.90
C PRO A 94 -15.08 -8.89 -16.60
N ASN A 95 -15.16 -9.61 -15.51
CA ASN A 95 -15.76 -9.12 -14.26
C ASN A 95 -14.75 -8.41 -13.34
N ALA A 96 -13.47 -8.36 -13.71
CA ALA A 96 -12.48 -7.71 -12.89
C ALA A 96 -12.59 -6.18 -13.01
N GLN A 97 -12.48 -5.50 -11.88
CA GLN A 97 -12.40 -4.05 -11.87
C GLN A 97 -11.04 -3.61 -12.44
N PRO A 98 -11.00 -2.46 -13.13
CA PRO A 98 -9.72 -1.92 -13.55
C PRO A 98 -8.84 -1.64 -12.33
N ILE A 99 -7.62 -2.14 -12.39
CA ILE A 99 -6.63 -1.93 -11.33
C ILE A 99 -5.48 -1.18 -11.93
N GLY A 100 -5.02 -0.14 -11.23
CA GLY A 100 -3.85 0.59 -11.65
C GLY A 100 -2.63 -0.35 -11.72
N PRO A 101 -1.73 -0.14 -12.69
CA PRO A 101 -0.59 -1.05 -12.87
C PRO A 101 0.30 -1.12 -11.62
N TYR A 102 0.44 -0.04 -10.90
CA TYR A 102 1.29 -0.01 -9.71
C TYR A 102 0.69 -0.78 -8.53
N ASP A 103 -0.64 -0.85 -8.43
CA ASP A 103 -1.28 -1.63 -7.37
C ASP A 103 -0.99 -3.12 -7.53
N ALA A 104 -0.96 -3.62 -8.75
CA ALA A 104 -0.59 -5.01 -9.01
C ALA A 104 0.87 -5.27 -8.66
N LEU A 105 1.75 -4.31 -8.91
CA LEU A 105 3.16 -4.41 -8.52
C LEU A 105 3.29 -4.45 -6.99
N LEU A 106 2.55 -3.61 -6.31
CA LEU A 106 2.56 -3.57 -4.84
C LEU A 106 2.05 -4.88 -4.24
N ALA A 107 0.97 -5.44 -4.79
CA ALA A 107 0.44 -6.72 -4.35
C ALA A 107 1.48 -7.84 -4.53
N GLY A 108 2.16 -7.87 -5.66
CA GLY A 108 3.24 -8.82 -5.91
C GLY A 108 4.41 -8.62 -4.94
N HIS A 109 4.73 -7.38 -4.64
CA HIS A 109 5.76 -7.05 -3.67
C HIS A 109 5.40 -7.60 -2.28
N ALA A 110 4.13 -7.42 -1.87
CA ALA A 110 3.65 -7.97 -0.60
C ALA A 110 3.80 -9.49 -0.55
N LEU A 111 3.43 -10.18 -1.63
CA LEU A 111 3.63 -11.63 -1.72
C LEU A 111 5.10 -12.02 -1.54
N SER A 112 6.01 -11.29 -2.18
CA SER A 112 7.44 -11.58 -2.10
C SER A 112 7.99 -11.43 -0.69
N LEU A 113 7.38 -10.59 0.13
CA LEU A 113 7.82 -10.35 1.50
C LEU A 113 7.06 -11.20 2.53
N GLY A 114 6.08 -11.95 2.10
CA GLY A 114 5.17 -12.62 3.03
C GLY A 114 4.38 -11.61 3.87
N ALA A 115 4.14 -10.42 3.32
CA ALA A 115 3.49 -9.32 4.03
C ALA A 115 1.98 -9.28 3.77
N VAL A 116 1.25 -8.69 4.71
CA VAL A 116 -0.14 -8.32 4.49
C VAL A 116 -0.18 -7.08 3.62
N PHE A 117 -0.93 -7.14 2.52
CA PHE A 117 -1.14 -5.99 1.64
C PHE A 117 -2.25 -5.12 2.21
N VAL A 118 -1.93 -3.88 2.58
CA VAL A 118 -2.91 -2.95 3.14
C VAL A 118 -3.40 -2.05 2.03
N THR A 119 -4.68 -2.20 1.66
CA THR A 119 -5.26 -1.52 0.52
C THR A 119 -6.76 -1.28 0.73
N GLY A 120 -7.30 -0.25 0.09
CA GLY A 120 -8.75 -0.05 0.06
C GLY A 120 -9.44 -0.93 -0.97
N ASN A 121 -8.70 -1.56 -1.87
CA ASN A 121 -9.25 -2.38 -2.94
C ASN A 121 -9.25 -3.87 -2.56
N THR A 122 -9.83 -4.18 -1.41
CA THR A 122 -9.81 -5.54 -0.87
C THR A 122 -10.61 -6.52 -1.71
N ALA A 123 -11.70 -6.06 -2.35
CA ALA A 123 -12.55 -6.93 -3.17
C ALA A 123 -11.76 -7.58 -4.32
N GLU A 124 -10.89 -6.82 -4.97
CA GLU A 124 -10.07 -7.33 -6.07
C GLU A 124 -8.90 -8.17 -5.57
N PHE A 125 -8.16 -7.66 -4.59
CA PHE A 125 -6.93 -8.30 -4.17
C PHE A 125 -7.15 -9.53 -3.28
N SER A 126 -8.31 -9.66 -2.63
CA SER A 126 -8.66 -10.87 -1.89
C SER A 126 -8.76 -12.11 -2.79
N ARG A 127 -8.93 -11.90 -4.09
CA ARG A 127 -8.98 -12.98 -5.08
C ARG A 127 -7.62 -13.53 -5.45
N VAL A 128 -6.55 -12.87 -5.05
CA VAL A 128 -5.19 -13.31 -5.40
C VAL A 128 -4.78 -14.42 -4.44
N PRO A 129 -4.45 -15.62 -4.96
CA PRO A 129 -4.07 -16.73 -4.08
C PRO A 129 -2.84 -16.40 -3.24
N GLY A 130 -2.92 -16.71 -1.96
CA GLY A 130 -1.80 -16.53 -1.04
C GLY A 130 -1.61 -15.11 -0.52
N LEU A 131 -2.39 -14.15 -0.99
CA LEU A 131 -2.26 -12.76 -0.57
C LEU A 131 -3.23 -12.45 0.57
N ALA A 132 -2.69 -12.07 1.72
CA ALA A 132 -3.49 -11.53 2.82
C ALA A 132 -3.70 -10.04 2.60
N VAL A 133 -4.94 -9.57 2.76
CA VAL A 133 -5.28 -8.16 2.55
C VAL A 133 -6.05 -7.60 3.74
N GLU A 134 -5.80 -6.33 4.04
CA GLU A 134 -6.54 -5.59 5.08
C GLU A 134 -6.85 -4.18 4.60
N ASP A 135 -8.00 -3.68 5.03
CA ASP A 135 -8.41 -2.29 4.78
C ASP A 135 -8.35 -1.53 6.11
N TRP A 136 -7.50 -0.52 6.17
CA TRP A 136 -7.29 0.25 7.41
C TRP A 136 -8.08 1.57 7.47
N ARG A 137 -8.96 1.81 6.52
CA ARG A 137 -9.71 3.07 6.46
C ARG A 137 -10.78 3.20 7.53
N ALA A 138 -11.31 2.09 8.01
CA ALA A 138 -12.38 2.09 8.99
C ALA A 138 -11.86 1.85 10.40
N ALA A 139 -12.57 2.39 11.40
CA ALA A 139 -12.25 2.13 12.80
C ALA A 139 -12.42 0.64 13.12
N VAL A 140 -11.48 0.10 13.91
CA VAL A 140 -11.45 -1.33 14.24
C VAL A 140 -12.76 -1.80 14.88
N GLY A 141 -13.36 -0.98 15.75
CA GLY A 141 -14.59 -1.34 16.44
C GLY A 141 -15.80 -1.59 15.57
N ARG A 142 -15.79 -1.12 14.31
CA ARG A 142 -16.91 -1.32 13.39
C ARG A 142 -17.01 -2.76 12.89
N LYS A 143 -15.91 -3.45 12.78
CA LYS A 143 -15.89 -4.84 12.31
C LYS A 143 -16.58 -5.79 13.27
N LEU A 144 -16.54 -5.46 14.55
CA LEU A 144 -17.10 -6.33 15.57
C LEU A 144 -18.61 -6.26 15.67
N ARG A 145 -19.25 -5.33 14.97
CA ARG A 145 -20.71 -5.14 15.01
C ARG A 145 -21.44 -5.82 13.86
N GLU A 146 -20.69 -6.27 12.90
CA GLU A 146 -21.24 -6.96 11.74
C GLU A 146 -21.21 -8.46 11.95
#